data_39079a2333adbb94c79d28077a37838d
#
_entry.id   39079a2333adbb94c79d28077a37838d
#
_cell.length_a   1.000
_cell.length_b   1.000
_cell.length_c   1.000
_cell.angle_alpha   90.00
_cell.angle_beta   90.00
_cell.angle_gamma   90.00
#
_symmetry.space_group_name_H-M   'P 1'
#
loop_
_entity.id
_entity.type
_entity.pdbx_description
1 polymer ?
#
loop_
_entity_poly.entity_id
_entity_poly.type
_entity_poly.pdbx_seq_one_letter_code
_entity_poly.pdbx_strand_id
1 'polypeptide(L)' 'MRQAATEQLATTSRAAAAHEDILAAIERLAELYARGVLTKAEFSAKKAELLDRL' A
#
# COMPACT_ATOMS: atom_id res chain seq x y z
N MET A 1 -3.12 31.15 -3.89
CA MET A 1 -2.49 30.47 -4.97
C MET A 1 -1.83 29.21 -4.58
N ARG A 2 -0.90 29.33 -3.65
CA ARG A 2 -0.22 28.16 -3.17
C ARG A 2 -1.20 27.18 -2.54
N GLN A 3 -2.22 27.71 -1.90
CA GLN A 3 -3.18 26.88 -1.24
C GLN A 3 -4.02 26.07 -2.22
N ALA A 4 -4.38 26.70 -3.33
CA ALA A 4 -5.14 26.01 -4.35
C ALA A 4 -4.32 24.87 -4.95
N ALA A 5 -3.05 25.14 -5.19
CA ALA A 5 -2.16 24.12 -5.72
C ALA A 5 -2.00 23.00 -4.72
N THR A 6 -1.93 23.36 -3.43
CA THR A 6 -1.80 22.37 -2.39
C THR A 6 -3.05 21.49 -2.31
N GLU A 7 -4.20 22.10 -2.45
CA GLU A 7 -5.44 21.34 -2.42
C GLU A 7 -5.53 20.37 -3.57
N GLN A 8 -5.11 20.81 -4.75
CA GLN A 8 -5.11 19.96 -5.91
C GLN A 8 -4.15 18.80 -5.74
N LEU A 9 -2.98 19.11 -5.19
CA LEU A 9 -2.00 18.08 -4.88
C LEU A 9 -2.53 17.12 -3.84
N ALA A 10 -3.24 17.65 -2.86
CA ALA A 10 -3.80 16.81 -1.81
C ALA A 10 -4.80 15.82 -2.39
N THR A 11 -5.62 16.26 -3.34
CA THR A 11 -6.58 15.37 -3.97
C THR A 11 -5.87 14.29 -4.77
N THR A 12 -4.87 14.68 -5.54
CA THR A 12 -4.07 13.72 -6.29
C THR A 12 -3.32 12.81 -5.35
N SER A 13 -2.78 13.39 -4.28
CA SER A 13 -2.05 12.62 -3.30
C SER A 13 -2.90 11.58 -2.60
N ARG A 14 -4.17 11.87 -2.44
CA ARG A 14 -5.05 10.93 -1.77
C ARG A 14 -5.16 9.63 -2.55
N ALA A 15 -5.33 9.73 -3.86
CA ALA A 15 -5.40 8.55 -4.71
C ALA A 15 -4.03 7.85 -4.74
N ALA A 16 -2.96 8.63 -4.86
CA ALA A 16 -1.62 8.08 -4.86
C ALA A 16 -1.29 7.45 -3.51
N ALA A 17 -1.73 8.10 -2.42
CA ALA A 17 -1.48 7.60 -1.08
C ALA A 17 -2.18 6.27 -0.86
N ALA A 18 -3.36 6.08 -1.42
CA ALA A 18 -4.06 4.81 -1.29
C ALA A 18 -3.27 3.70 -1.95
N HIS A 19 -2.74 3.96 -3.15
CA HIS A 19 -1.91 2.97 -3.83
C HIS A 19 -0.60 2.74 -3.07
N GLU A 20 0.00 3.81 -2.57
CA GLU A 20 1.23 3.69 -1.82
C GLU A 20 1.02 2.92 -0.53
N ASP A 21 -0.10 3.14 0.13
CA ASP A 21 -0.42 2.41 1.35
C ASP A 21 -0.54 0.92 1.07
N ILE A 22 -1.17 0.57 -0.04
CA ILE A 22 -1.31 -0.83 -0.43
C ILE A 22 0.05 -1.42 -0.75
N LEU A 23 0.86 -0.70 -1.51
CA LEU A 23 2.20 -1.16 -1.85
C LEU A 23 3.08 -1.30 -0.62
N ALA A 24 2.99 -0.33 0.30
CA ALA A 24 3.73 -0.39 1.54
C ALA A 24 3.31 -1.59 2.38
N ALA A 25 2.01 -1.89 2.39
CA ALA A 25 1.52 -3.05 3.11
C ALA A 25 2.08 -4.34 2.51
N ILE A 26 2.16 -4.40 1.19
CA ILE A 26 2.72 -5.58 0.51
C ILE A 26 4.19 -5.73 0.86
N GLU A 27 4.92 -4.62 0.89
CA GLU A 27 6.33 -4.65 1.26
C GLU A 27 6.51 -5.14 2.69
N ARG A 28 5.64 -4.67 3.58
CA ARG A 28 5.69 -5.10 4.97
C ARG A 28 5.37 -6.59 5.09
N LEU A 29 4.42 -7.07 4.31
CA LEU A 29 4.13 -8.50 4.30
C LEU A 29 5.35 -9.31 3.85
N ALA A 30 6.05 -8.81 2.84
CA ALA A 30 7.24 -9.47 2.35
C ALA A 30 8.31 -9.53 3.44
N GLU A 31 8.47 -8.46 4.21
CA GLU A 31 9.41 -8.45 5.33
C GLU A 31 9.01 -9.48 6.37
N LEU A 32 7.74 -9.52 6.72
CA LEU A 32 7.25 -10.46 7.73
C LEU A 32 7.45 -11.90 7.27
N TYR A 33 7.22 -12.12 6.00
CA TYR A 33 7.43 -13.44 5.43
C TYR A 33 8.91 -13.82 5.49
N ALA A 34 9.77 -12.87 5.15
CA ALA A 34 11.22 -13.10 5.18
C ALA A 34 11.70 -13.40 6.59
N ARG A 35 11.05 -12.83 7.59
CA ARG A 35 11.40 -13.05 8.99
C ARG A 35 10.79 -14.32 9.56
N GLY A 36 9.95 -15.00 8.78
CA GLY A 36 9.29 -16.20 9.24
C GLY A 36 8.08 -15.95 10.11
N VAL A 37 7.59 -14.71 10.15
CA VAL A 37 6.40 -14.37 10.92
C VAL A 37 5.14 -14.85 10.22
N LEU A 38 5.17 -14.81 8.88
CA LEU A 38 4.04 -15.25 8.05
C LEU A 38 4.43 -16.50 7.28
N THR A 39 3.47 -17.39 7.09
CA THR A 39 3.67 -18.52 6.22
C THR A 39 3.51 -18.06 4.78
N LYS A 40 3.97 -18.86 3.83
CA LYS A 40 3.82 -18.55 2.42
C LYS A 40 2.36 -18.42 2.04
N ALA A 41 1.53 -19.28 2.59
CA ALA A 41 0.10 -19.25 2.31
C ALA A 41 -0.53 -17.94 2.80
N GLU A 42 -0.16 -17.52 4.02
CA GLU A 42 -0.66 -16.28 4.57
C GLU A 42 -0.18 -15.08 3.77
N PHE A 43 1.09 -15.09 3.40
CA PHE A 43 1.66 -14.02 2.61
C PHE A 43 0.95 -13.91 1.26
N SER A 44 0.77 -15.04 0.57
CA SER A 44 0.11 -15.06 -0.73
C SER A 44 -1.32 -14.59 -0.65
N ALA A 45 -2.05 -15.03 0.36
CA ALA A 45 -3.45 -14.64 0.54
C ALA A 45 -3.57 -13.14 0.80
N LYS A 46 -2.75 -12.61 1.70
CA LYS A 46 -2.80 -11.19 2.01
C LYS A 46 -2.34 -10.33 0.84
N LYS A 47 -1.32 -10.79 0.15
CA LYS A 47 -0.81 -10.07 -1.01
C LYS A 47 -1.88 -9.99 -2.09
N ALA A 48 -2.56 -11.09 -2.37
CA ALA A 48 -3.62 -11.10 -3.36
C ALA A 48 -4.76 -10.18 -2.97
N GLU A 49 -5.12 -10.18 -1.69
CA GLU A 49 -6.16 -9.33 -1.17
C GLU A 49 -5.83 -7.85 -1.36
N LEU A 50 -4.59 -7.49 -1.08
CA LEU A 50 -4.14 -6.10 -1.23
C LEU A 50 -4.06 -5.70 -2.70
N LEU A 51 -3.57 -6.59 -3.55
CA LEU A 51 -3.49 -6.31 -4.98
C LEU A 51 -4.87 -6.13 -5.59
N ASP A 52 -5.86 -6.81 -5.05
CA ASP A 52 -7.23 -6.69 -5.52
C ASP A 52 -7.79 -5.29 -5.29
N ARG A 53 -7.19 -4.53 -4.40
CA ARG A 53 -7.61 -3.16 -4.11
C ARG A 53 -6.96 -2.13 -5.02
N LEU A 54 -6.00 -2.53 -5.80
CA LEU A 54 -5.35 -1.64 -6.77
C LEU A 54 -6.16 -1.56 -8.10
#